data_ee798dea432abcbf23caf7f80b2c9437
#
_entry.id   ee798dea432abcbf23caf7f80b2c9437
#
_cell.length_a   1.000
_cell.length_b   1.000
_cell.length_c   1.000
_cell.angle_alpha   90.00
_cell.angle_beta   90.00
_cell.angle_gamma   90.00
#
_symmetry.space_group_name_H-M   'P 1'
#
loop_
_entity.id
_entity.type
_entity.pdbx_description
1 polymer ?
#
loop_
_entity_poly.entity_id
_entity_poly.type
_entity_poly.pdbx_seq_one_letter_code
_entity_poly.pdbx_strand_id
1 'polypeptide(L)'
;MPIGVLTAVFIAEVAPKQLAAIVKPAVELLAGIPSVIYGLLGIMILNPFMYKIEKIIFKGSSTHQFTGGSNLISAIIVLAIMILPTVINISESSIRAVPREMRSASLALGASKIQTIFKVVLPVARSGIMSAIVLGVGRAIGEAMAITLVSGSSVNLPLPFNSVRFLTTAIVAEMGYAADEHRQVLFTIGLILFFFIMVVNTVFAKLLSTNEKEK
;
A
#
# COMPACT_ATOMS: atom_id res chain seq x y z
N MET A 1 -2.65 1.96 -5.00
CA MET A 1 -3.53 0.86 -5.44
C MET A 1 -3.68 0.81 -6.98
N PRO A 2 -4.16 1.84 -7.70
CA PRO A 2 -4.30 1.75 -9.16
C PRO A 2 -3.02 1.36 -9.89
N ILE A 3 -1.89 1.95 -9.51
CA ILE A 3 -0.57 1.65 -10.10
C ILE A 3 -0.24 0.15 -9.95
N GLY A 4 -0.46 -0.45 -8.76
CA GLY A 4 -0.19 -1.87 -8.55
C GLY A 4 -1.05 -2.78 -9.42
N VAL A 5 -2.34 -2.49 -9.54
CA VAL A 5 -3.25 -3.27 -10.40
C VAL A 5 -2.89 -3.11 -11.88
N LEU A 6 -2.60 -1.89 -12.34
CA LEU A 6 -2.18 -1.65 -13.73
C LEU A 6 -0.84 -2.34 -14.05
N THR A 7 0.10 -2.33 -13.11
CA THR A 7 1.35 -3.08 -13.24
C THR A 7 1.10 -4.58 -13.33
N ALA A 8 0.19 -5.12 -12.52
CA ALA A 8 -0.20 -6.53 -12.59
C ALA A 8 -0.83 -6.89 -13.96
N VAL A 9 -1.72 -6.04 -14.48
CA VAL A 9 -2.28 -6.21 -15.83
C VAL A 9 -1.19 -6.18 -16.89
N PHE A 10 -0.27 -5.23 -16.79
CA PHE A 10 0.85 -5.13 -17.72
C PHE A 10 1.70 -6.42 -17.72
N ILE A 11 2.10 -6.91 -16.54
CA ILE A 11 2.93 -8.12 -16.41
C ILE A 11 2.17 -9.38 -16.89
N ALA A 12 0.85 -9.48 -16.61
CA ALA A 12 0.07 -10.66 -16.92
C ALA A 12 -0.33 -10.76 -18.39
N GLU A 13 -0.68 -9.64 -19.04
CA GLU A 13 -1.37 -9.63 -20.35
C GLU A 13 -0.62 -8.90 -21.47
N VAL A 14 0.23 -7.92 -21.13
CA VAL A 14 0.84 -7.02 -22.12
C VAL A 14 2.33 -7.29 -22.30
N ALA A 15 3.06 -7.50 -21.22
CA ALA A 15 4.50 -7.63 -21.23
C ALA A 15 4.98 -8.82 -22.07
N PRO A 16 6.04 -8.67 -22.87
CA PRO A 16 6.68 -9.79 -23.53
C PRO A 16 7.23 -10.77 -22.48
N LYS A 17 7.25 -12.07 -22.81
CA LYS A 17 7.65 -13.14 -21.88
C LYS A 17 9.02 -12.88 -21.22
N GLN A 18 9.97 -12.34 -21.96
CA GLN A 18 11.32 -12.01 -21.46
C GLN A 18 11.28 -10.93 -20.37
N LEU A 19 10.48 -9.88 -20.56
CA LEU A 19 10.34 -8.80 -19.59
C LEU A 19 9.58 -9.29 -18.35
N ALA A 20 8.49 -10.03 -18.54
CA ALA A 20 7.73 -10.61 -17.41
C ALA A 20 8.59 -11.55 -16.56
N ALA A 21 9.49 -12.34 -17.19
CA ALA A 21 10.40 -13.25 -16.51
C ALA A 21 11.45 -12.53 -15.61
N ILE A 22 11.73 -11.26 -15.88
CA ILE A 22 12.66 -10.43 -15.08
C ILE A 22 11.87 -9.64 -14.03
N VAL A 23 10.79 -8.98 -14.44
CA VAL A 23 10.03 -8.07 -13.57
C VAL A 23 9.31 -8.82 -12.44
N LYS A 24 8.76 -10.01 -12.71
CA LYS A 24 8.04 -10.78 -11.70
C LYS A 24 8.93 -11.19 -10.52
N PRO A 25 10.08 -11.85 -10.70
CA PRO A 25 10.99 -12.15 -9.60
C PRO A 25 11.48 -10.89 -8.87
N ALA A 26 11.71 -9.78 -9.58
CA ALA A 26 12.10 -8.52 -8.96
C ALA A 26 11.02 -7.99 -8.00
N VAL A 27 9.76 -8.05 -8.40
CA VAL A 27 8.62 -7.67 -7.54
C VAL A 27 8.47 -8.63 -6.36
N GLU A 28 8.70 -9.94 -6.56
CA GLU A 28 8.66 -10.94 -5.50
C GLU A 28 9.78 -10.71 -4.47
N LEU A 29 10.98 -10.37 -4.91
CA LEU A 29 12.10 -10.01 -4.03
C LEU A 29 11.78 -8.75 -3.21
N LEU A 30 11.21 -7.72 -3.83
CA LEU A 30 10.75 -6.52 -3.11
C LEU A 30 9.72 -6.85 -2.03
N ALA A 31 8.81 -7.80 -2.27
CA ALA A 31 7.84 -8.23 -1.25
C ALA A 31 8.50 -8.87 -0.02
N GLY A 32 9.68 -9.48 -0.18
CA GLY A 32 10.46 -10.11 0.89
C GLY A 32 11.31 -9.15 1.72
N ILE A 33 11.47 -7.89 1.31
CA ILE A 33 12.28 -6.92 2.04
C ILE A 33 11.58 -6.55 3.37
N PRO A 34 12.28 -6.62 4.53
CA PRO A 34 11.76 -6.15 5.81
C PRO A 34 11.36 -4.67 5.77
N SER A 35 10.22 -4.33 6.41
CA SER A 35 9.68 -2.95 6.39
C SER A 35 10.65 -1.90 6.93
N VAL A 36 11.48 -2.27 7.91
CA VAL A 36 12.52 -1.39 8.46
C VAL A 36 13.48 -0.89 7.38
N ILE A 37 13.84 -1.74 6.40
CA ILE A 37 14.73 -1.34 5.30
C ILE A 37 14.07 -0.28 4.42
N TYR A 38 12.77 -0.40 4.15
CA TYR A 38 12.02 0.66 3.45
C TYR A 38 12.05 1.98 4.24
N GLY A 39 11.92 1.91 5.57
CA GLY A 39 12.06 3.08 6.44
C GLY A 39 13.45 3.70 6.40
N LEU A 40 14.52 2.89 6.44
CA LEU A 40 15.91 3.37 6.31
C LEU A 40 16.18 4.03 4.97
N LEU A 41 15.73 3.43 3.87
CA LEU A 41 15.81 4.04 2.55
C LEU A 41 15.00 5.33 2.48
N GLY A 42 13.86 5.37 3.16
CA GLY A 42 13.04 6.57 3.31
C GLY A 42 13.80 7.72 3.96
N ILE A 43 14.48 7.48 5.08
CA ILE A 43 15.32 8.50 5.74
C ILE A 43 16.48 8.93 4.84
N MET A 44 17.17 7.98 4.23
CA MET A 44 18.41 8.29 3.50
C MET A 44 18.15 8.96 2.15
N ILE A 45 17.09 8.61 1.46
CA ILE A 45 16.82 9.06 0.09
C ILE A 45 15.61 9.98 0.01
N LEU A 46 14.47 9.55 0.58
CA LEU A 46 13.21 10.26 0.41
C LEU A 46 13.14 11.53 1.26
N ASN A 47 13.52 11.47 2.54
CA ASN A 47 13.42 12.62 3.42
C ASN A 47 14.29 13.81 2.96
N PRO A 48 15.56 13.64 2.52
CA PRO A 48 16.34 14.75 1.94
C PRO A 48 15.70 15.34 0.68
N PHE A 49 15.08 14.51 -0.16
CA PHE A 49 14.35 14.96 -1.34
C PHE A 49 13.09 15.75 -0.96
N MET A 50 12.29 15.22 -0.04
CA MET A 50 11.09 15.90 0.48
C MET A 50 11.41 17.20 1.19
N TYR A 51 12.54 17.29 1.89
CA TYR A 51 12.99 18.52 2.53
C TYR A 51 13.34 19.62 1.49
N LYS A 52 13.90 19.25 0.35
CA LYS A 52 14.11 20.21 -0.76
C LYS A 52 12.79 20.74 -1.29
N ILE A 53 11.79 19.88 -1.47
CA ILE A 53 10.45 20.25 -1.89
C ILE A 53 9.78 21.18 -0.86
N GLU A 54 9.86 20.82 0.42
CA GLU A 54 9.35 21.59 1.54
C GLU A 54 9.93 23.01 1.55
N LYS A 55 11.24 23.16 1.35
CA LYS A 55 11.91 24.47 1.25
C LYS A 55 11.44 25.31 0.06
N ILE A 56 11.10 24.68 -1.05
CA ILE A 56 10.61 25.38 -2.23
C ILE A 56 9.19 25.88 -1.99
N ILE A 57 8.32 25.03 -1.45
CA ILE A 57 6.89 25.35 -1.23
C ILE A 57 6.72 26.41 -0.15
N PHE A 58 7.47 26.31 0.96
CA PHE A 58 7.34 27.21 2.12
C PHE A 58 8.42 28.29 2.16
N LYS A 59 9.02 28.63 1.01
CA LYS A 59 10.00 29.68 0.90
C LYS A 59 9.39 31.03 1.32
N GLY A 60 9.86 31.57 2.43
CA GLY A 60 9.36 32.86 2.97
C GLY A 60 8.21 32.73 3.98
N SER A 61 7.76 31.54 4.32
CA SER A 61 6.80 31.34 5.40
C SER A 61 7.53 31.43 6.75
N SER A 62 7.09 32.34 7.61
CA SER A 62 7.59 32.47 9.00
C SER A 62 6.90 31.52 9.98
N THR A 63 5.78 30.93 9.58
CA THR A 63 4.94 30.08 10.47
C THR A 63 5.14 28.59 10.25
N HIS A 64 5.72 28.17 9.12
CA HIS A 64 5.95 26.76 8.85
C HIS A 64 7.20 26.22 9.55
N GLN A 65 7.02 25.15 10.34
CA GLN A 65 8.12 24.45 10.96
C GLN A 65 8.66 23.37 10.03
N PHE A 66 9.89 23.55 9.57
CA PHE A 66 10.54 22.58 8.69
C PHE A 66 10.78 21.25 9.36
N THR A 67 10.34 20.16 8.74
CA THR A 67 10.38 18.80 9.31
C THR A 67 11.64 18.03 8.95
N GLY A 68 12.53 18.60 8.14
CA GLY A 68 13.67 17.85 7.59
C GLY A 68 13.28 16.77 6.60
N GLY A 69 12.04 16.84 6.08
CA GLY A 69 11.44 15.85 5.20
C GLY A 69 10.78 14.66 5.92
N SER A 70 10.86 14.60 7.26
CA SER A 70 10.16 13.58 8.06
C SER A 70 8.72 14.05 8.33
N ASN A 71 7.81 13.73 7.41
CA ASN A 71 6.45 14.25 7.39
C ASN A 71 5.44 13.23 6.87
N LEU A 72 4.15 13.60 6.88
CA LEU A 72 3.05 12.75 6.46
C LEU A 72 3.21 12.26 5.02
N ILE A 73 3.64 13.13 4.07
CA ILE A 73 3.81 12.73 2.67
C ILE A 73 4.91 11.68 2.52
N SER A 74 6.05 11.85 3.20
CA SER A 74 7.14 10.87 3.20
C SER A 74 6.64 9.51 3.70
N ALA A 75 5.87 9.49 4.79
CA ALA A 75 5.26 8.29 5.32
C ALA A 75 4.31 7.62 4.31
N ILE A 76 3.44 8.40 3.65
CA ILE A 76 2.51 7.89 2.63
C ILE A 76 3.25 7.30 1.44
N ILE A 77 4.31 7.94 0.95
CA ILE A 77 5.10 7.46 -0.20
C ILE A 77 5.80 6.15 0.14
N VAL A 78 6.48 6.05 1.29
CA VAL A 78 7.15 4.82 1.73
C VAL A 78 6.13 3.69 1.87
N LEU A 79 4.99 3.95 2.51
CA LEU A 79 3.92 2.98 2.67
C LEU A 79 3.35 2.53 1.32
N ALA A 80 3.12 3.47 0.40
CA ALA A 80 2.63 3.16 -0.94
C ALA A 80 3.60 2.23 -1.70
N ILE A 81 4.91 2.52 -1.66
CA ILE A 81 5.93 1.69 -2.30
C ILE A 81 5.96 0.29 -1.69
N MET A 82 5.91 0.20 -0.36
CA MET A 82 6.00 -1.06 0.38
C MET A 82 4.83 -2.02 0.10
N ILE A 83 3.62 -1.49 -0.13
CA ILE A 83 2.45 -2.34 -0.41
C ILE A 83 2.30 -2.73 -1.88
N LEU A 84 2.96 -2.02 -2.81
CA LEU A 84 2.88 -2.29 -4.25
C LEU A 84 3.18 -3.75 -4.60
N PRO A 85 4.29 -4.38 -4.13
CA PRO A 85 4.60 -5.76 -4.47
C PRO A 85 3.51 -6.74 -4.09
N THR A 86 2.88 -6.58 -2.92
CA THR A 86 1.78 -7.43 -2.46
C THR A 86 0.56 -7.32 -3.40
N VAL A 87 0.18 -6.08 -3.75
CA VAL A 87 -0.95 -5.85 -4.67
C VAL A 87 -0.66 -6.38 -6.06
N ILE A 88 0.56 -6.17 -6.57
CA ILE A 88 0.98 -6.64 -7.90
C ILE A 88 0.93 -8.17 -7.97
N ASN A 89 1.56 -8.86 -7.02
CA ASN A 89 1.69 -10.33 -7.07
C ASN A 89 0.33 -11.04 -6.99
N ILE A 90 -0.53 -10.61 -6.08
CA ILE A 90 -1.85 -11.23 -5.91
C ILE A 90 -2.77 -10.89 -7.10
N SER A 91 -2.75 -9.64 -7.57
CA SER A 91 -3.54 -9.25 -8.74
C SER A 91 -3.07 -9.97 -10.01
N GLU A 92 -1.76 -10.07 -10.23
CA GLU A 92 -1.17 -10.79 -11.37
C GLU A 92 -1.56 -12.26 -11.36
N SER A 93 -1.46 -12.92 -10.21
CA SER A 93 -1.86 -14.33 -10.06
C SER A 93 -3.36 -14.53 -10.35
N SER A 94 -4.21 -13.60 -9.87
CA SER A 94 -5.65 -13.62 -10.13
C SER A 94 -6.00 -13.42 -11.61
N ILE A 95 -5.30 -12.53 -12.30
CA ILE A 95 -5.47 -12.29 -13.72
C ILE A 95 -5.03 -13.53 -14.53
N ARG A 96 -3.91 -14.15 -14.16
CA ARG A 96 -3.44 -15.39 -14.84
C ARG A 96 -4.35 -16.59 -14.62
N ALA A 97 -5.06 -16.65 -13.49
CA ALA A 97 -6.00 -17.72 -13.18
C ALA A 97 -7.26 -17.72 -14.07
N VAL A 98 -7.54 -16.63 -14.82
CA VAL A 98 -8.66 -16.57 -15.75
C VAL A 98 -8.45 -17.60 -16.87
N PRO A 99 -9.44 -18.49 -17.18
CA PRO A 99 -9.33 -19.52 -18.20
C PRO A 99 -8.97 -18.96 -19.57
N ARG A 100 -8.14 -19.68 -20.31
CA ARG A 100 -7.72 -19.28 -21.67
C ARG A 100 -8.88 -19.30 -22.66
N GLU A 101 -9.82 -20.19 -22.46
CA GLU A 101 -11.03 -20.36 -23.26
C GLU A 101 -11.86 -19.06 -23.30
N MET A 102 -11.97 -18.35 -22.20
CA MET A 102 -12.68 -17.07 -22.15
C MET A 102 -11.98 -15.99 -22.99
N ARG A 103 -10.64 -16.00 -23.01
CA ARG A 103 -9.85 -15.08 -23.84
C ARG A 103 -10.00 -15.39 -25.31
N SER A 104 -9.85 -16.67 -25.68
CA SER A 104 -9.97 -17.11 -27.07
C SER A 104 -11.39 -16.93 -27.63
N ALA A 105 -12.44 -17.18 -26.84
CA ALA A 105 -13.80 -16.91 -27.21
C ALA A 105 -14.07 -15.42 -27.52
N SER A 106 -13.56 -14.53 -26.66
CA SER A 106 -13.68 -13.08 -26.88
C SER A 106 -12.99 -12.63 -28.19
N LEU A 107 -11.78 -13.13 -28.42
CA LEU A 107 -11.03 -12.83 -29.65
C LEU A 107 -11.72 -13.41 -30.90
N ALA A 108 -12.31 -14.62 -30.83
CA ALA A 108 -13.05 -15.23 -31.91
C ALA A 108 -14.32 -14.44 -32.31
N LEU A 109 -14.91 -13.72 -31.33
CA LEU A 109 -16.02 -12.79 -31.58
C LEU A 109 -15.57 -11.44 -32.16
N GLY A 110 -14.29 -11.27 -32.49
CA GLY A 110 -13.75 -10.07 -33.12
C GLY A 110 -13.34 -8.97 -32.12
N ALA A 111 -13.33 -9.25 -30.81
CA ALA A 111 -12.84 -8.28 -29.84
C ALA A 111 -11.33 -8.08 -29.95
N SER A 112 -10.86 -6.84 -29.81
CA SER A 112 -9.43 -6.56 -29.72
C SER A 112 -8.83 -7.09 -28.42
N LYS A 113 -7.49 -7.28 -28.37
CA LYS A 113 -6.78 -7.70 -27.15
C LYS A 113 -7.09 -6.79 -25.95
N ILE A 114 -7.12 -5.47 -26.19
CA ILE A 114 -7.44 -4.49 -25.14
C ILE A 114 -8.88 -4.66 -24.64
N GLN A 115 -9.84 -4.83 -25.57
CA GLN A 115 -11.24 -5.07 -25.19
C GLN A 115 -11.38 -6.38 -24.38
N THR A 116 -10.69 -7.44 -24.78
CA THR A 116 -10.69 -8.72 -24.06
C THR A 116 -10.15 -8.53 -22.62
N ILE A 117 -9.04 -7.80 -22.44
CA ILE A 117 -8.48 -7.53 -21.11
C ILE A 117 -9.49 -6.79 -20.23
N PHE A 118 -10.03 -5.67 -20.69
CA PHE A 118 -10.88 -4.81 -19.86
C PHE A 118 -12.31 -5.31 -19.72
N LYS A 119 -12.88 -6.00 -20.72
CA LYS A 119 -14.28 -6.44 -20.71
C LYS A 119 -14.48 -7.90 -20.29
N VAL A 120 -13.43 -8.74 -20.35
CA VAL A 120 -13.53 -10.16 -20.00
C VAL A 120 -12.58 -10.50 -18.86
N VAL A 121 -11.28 -10.30 -19.03
CA VAL A 121 -10.27 -10.78 -18.05
C VAL A 121 -10.40 -10.05 -16.71
N LEU A 122 -10.42 -8.72 -16.70
CA LEU A 122 -10.50 -7.94 -15.46
C LEU A 122 -11.82 -8.15 -14.70
N PRO A 123 -13.00 -8.19 -15.34
CA PRO A 123 -14.24 -8.52 -14.63
C PRO A 123 -14.25 -9.92 -14.01
N VAL A 124 -13.65 -10.91 -14.68
CA VAL A 124 -13.54 -12.28 -14.13
C VAL A 124 -12.53 -12.34 -12.97
N ALA A 125 -11.39 -11.63 -13.08
CA ALA A 125 -10.37 -11.57 -12.04
C ALA A 125 -10.73 -10.62 -10.88
N ARG A 126 -11.88 -9.91 -10.92
CA ARG A 126 -12.23 -8.83 -10.02
C ARG A 126 -12.16 -9.22 -8.54
N SER A 127 -12.68 -10.39 -8.15
CA SER A 127 -12.68 -10.85 -6.76
C SER A 127 -11.25 -11.00 -6.21
N GLY A 128 -10.35 -11.60 -6.99
CA GLY A 128 -8.95 -11.72 -6.61
C GLY A 128 -8.19 -10.39 -6.58
N ILE A 129 -8.46 -9.48 -7.51
CA ILE A 129 -7.89 -8.11 -7.50
C ILE A 129 -8.37 -7.34 -6.27
N MET A 130 -9.65 -7.44 -5.93
CA MET A 130 -10.19 -6.81 -4.72
C MET A 130 -9.56 -7.41 -3.46
N SER A 131 -9.36 -8.72 -3.39
CA SER A 131 -8.66 -9.38 -2.28
C SER A 131 -7.22 -8.87 -2.14
N ALA A 132 -6.51 -8.64 -3.26
CA ALA A 132 -5.19 -8.04 -3.27
C ALA A 132 -5.18 -6.63 -2.66
N ILE A 133 -6.19 -5.81 -3.01
CA ILE A 133 -6.36 -4.45 -2.48
C ILE A 133 -6.63 -4.50 -0.97
N VAL A 134 -7.55 -5.36 -0.52
CA VAL A 134 -7.90 -5.51 0.91
C VAL A 134 -6.67 -5.93 1.73
N LEU A 135 -5.91 -6.90 1.23
CA LEU A 135 -4.69 -7.35 1.90
C LEU A 135 -3.63 -6.24 1.95
N GLY A 136 -3.49 -5.48 0.87
CA GLY A 136 -2.61 -4.31 0.84
C GLY A 136 -3.02 -3.22 1.84
N VAL A 137 -4.32 -2.94 1.96
CA VAL A 137 -4.86 -1.98 2.94
C VAL A 137 -4.63 -2.49 4.37
N GLY A 138 -4.93 -3.77 4.65
CA GLY A 138 -4.69 -4.36 5.97
C GLY A 138 -3.23 -4.27 6.40
N ARG A 139 -2.29 -4.55 5.48
CA ARG A 139 -0.85 -4.39 5.71
C ARG A 139 -0.48 -2.92 5.98
N ALA A 140 -1.06 -1.99 5.23
CA ALA A 140 -0.81 -0.56 5.41
C ALA A 140 -1.26 -0.05 6.78
N ILE A 141 -2.43 -0.46 7.25
CA ILE A 141 -2.96 -0.02 8.56
C ILE A 141 -2.11 -0.57 9.71
N GLY A 142 -1.56 -1.78 9.57
CA GLY A 142 -0.72 -2.40 10.60
C GLY A 142 0.75 -1.98 10.57
N GLU A 143 1.18 -1.16 9.59
CA GLU A 143 2.60 -0.79 9.48
C GLU A 143 3.01 0.18 10.58
N ALA A 144 4.12 -0.14 11.24
CA ALA A 144 4.66 0.69 12.31
C ALA A 144 6.14 1.04 12.08
N MET A 145 6.97 0.03 11.79
CA MET A 145 8.43 0.18 11.80
C MET A 145 8.95 1.15 10.73
N ALA A 146 8.54 0.98 9.48
CA ALA A 146 8.94 1.89 8.41
C ALA A 146 8.43 3.30 8.65
N ILE A 147 7.19 3.43 9.12
CA ILE A 147 6.54 4.72 9.34
C ILE A 147 7.19 5.48 10.51
N THR A 148 7.55 4.80 11.61
CA THR A 148 8.26 5.42 12.74
C THR A 148 9.53 6.16 12.28
N LEU A 149 10.23 5.61 11.30
CA LEU A 149 11.46 6.18 10.79
C LEU A 149 11.27 7.43 9.93
N VAL A 150 10.17 7.54 9.19
CA VAL A 150 9.97 8.59 8.15
C VAL A 150 8.92 9.63 8.49
N SER A 151 8.06 9.40 9.50
CA SER A 151 6.95 10.29 9.82
C SER A 151 7.30 11.47 10.73
N GLY A 152 8.46 11.39 11.42
CA GLY A 152 8.94 12.39 12.40
C GLY A 152 8.36 12.25 13.80
N SER A 153 7.33 11.44 14.01
CA SER A 153 6.75 11.03 15.32
C SER A 153 6.28 12.17 16.26
N SER A 154 5.99 13.37 15.74
CA SER A 154 5.47 14.50 16.52
C SER A 154 3.94 14.50 16.54
N VAL A 155 3.35 14.92 17.66
CA VAL A 155 1.90 15.05 17.82
C VAL A 155 1.43 16.38 17.22
N ASN A 156 1.17 16.39 15.93
CA ASN A 156 0.68 17.55 15.18
C ASN A 156 -0.57 17.20 14.40
N LEU A 157 -1.26 18.22 13.89
CA LEU A 157 -2.32 18.03 12.91
C LEU A 157 -1.75 17.34 11.65
N PRO A 158 -2.47 16.35 11.08
CA PRO A 158 -1.99 15.55 9.96
C PRO A 158 -2.06 16.32 8.64
N LEU A 159 -1.30 17.41 8.54
CA LEU A 159 -1.10 18.15 7.30
C LEU A 159 0.05 17.52 6.49
N PRO A 160 0.04 17.67 5.15
CA PRO A 160 0.97 16.98 4.25
C PRO A 160 2.45 17.08 4.63
N PHE A 161 2.90 18.27 5.02
CA PHE A 161 4.29 18.53 5.38
C PHE A 161 4.54 18.62 6.89
N ASN A 162 3.58 18.19 7.71
CA ASN A 162 3.78 18.13 9.15
C ASN A 162 4.35 16.77 9.55
N SER A 163 5.24 16.79 10.54
CA SER A 163 5.61 15.60 11.29
C SER A 163 4.40 15.08 12.06
N VAL A 164 4.12 13.77 11.95
CA VAL A 164 2.92 13.15 12.53
C VAL A 164 3.26 11.88 13.29
N ARG A 165 2.45 11.58 14.32
CA ARG A 165 2.50 10.34 15.07
C ARG A 165 1.27 9.49 14.74
N PHE A 166 1.47 8.26 14.30
CA PHE A 166 0.40 7.30 14.07
C PHE A 166 0.16 6.45 15.33
N LEU A 167 -1.00 5.81 15.43
CA LEU A 167 -1.33 4.93 16.55
C LEU A 167 -0.34 3.76 16.66
N THR A 168 0.02 3.16 15.53
CA THR A 168 1.00 2.07 15.44
C THR A 168 2.39 2.51 15.88
N THR A 169 2.83 3.70 15.46
CA THR A 169 4.16 4.23 15.81
C THR A 169 4.25 4.62 17.26
N ALA A 170 3.17 5.10 17.87
CA ALA A 170 3.12 5.40 19.31
C ALA A 170 3.36 4.13 20.14
N ILE A 171 2.70 3.02 19.79
CA ILE A 171 2.88 1.74 20.47
C ILE A 171 4.32 1.26 20.35
N VAL A 172 4.87 1.22 19.14
CA VAL A 172 6.23 0.70 18.89
C VAL A 172 7.31 1.56 19.55
N ALA A 173 7.13 2.89 19.52
CA ALA A 173 8.13 3.80 20.09
C ALA A 173 8.16 3.78 21.63
N GLU A 174 7.04 3.56 22.30
CA GLU A 174 6.91 3.82 23.72
C GLU A 174 6.66 2.57 24.58
N MET A 175 6.11 1.47 24.00
CA MET A 175 5.74 0.27 24.76
C MET A 175 6.91 -0.34 25.54
N GLY A 176 8.14 -0.22 25.03
CA GLY A 176 9.32 -0.84 25.63
C GLY A 176 9.75 -0.23 26.98
N TYR A 177 9.38 1.04 27.24
CA TYR A 177 9.71 1.75 28.48
C TYR A 177 8.50 2.32 29.21
N ALA A 178 7.30 2.10 28.69
CA ALA A 178 6.07 2.53 29.33
C ALA A 178 5.80 1.73 30.62
N ALA A 179 5.43 2.44 31.68
CA ALA A 179 5.05 1.87 32.95
C ALA A 179 3.64 2.34 33.35
N ASP A 180 3.03 1.61 34.27
CA ASP A 180 1.75 1.95 34.93
C ASP A 180 0.65 2.46 33.98
N GLU A 181 0.13 3.65 34.22
CA GLU A 181 -0.97 4.24 33.44
C GLU A 181 -0.59 4.46 31.97
N HIS A 182 0.64 4.87 31.69
CA HIS A 182 1.10 5.07 30.33
C HIS A 182 1.04 3.77 29.49
N ARG A 183 1.44 2.65 30.11
CA ARG A 183 1.35 1.34 29.50
C ARG A 183 -0.10 0.93 29.22
N GLN A 184 -1.02 1.24 30.13
CA GLN A 184 -2.46 0.98 29.93
C GLN A 184 -3.03 1.78 28.76
N VAL A 185 -2.62 3.05 28.62
CA VAL A 185 -3.03 3.88 27.46
C VAL A 185 -2.56 3.25 26.14
N LEU A 186 -1.31 2.79 26.06
CA LEU A 186 -0.81 2.14 24.85
C LEU A 186 -1.54 0.83 24.54
N PHE A 187 -1.90 0.04 25.54
CA PHE A 187 -2.77 -1.14 25.36
C PHE A 187 -4.15 -0.74 24.84
N THR A 188 -4.73 0.32 25.36
CA THR A 188 -6.02 0.83 24.89
C THR A 188 -5.95 1.28 23.43
N ILE A 189 -4.89 1.97 23.03
CA ILE A 189 -4.64 2.31 21.62
C ILE A 189 -4.57 1.05 20.76
N GLY A 190 -3.86 0.01 21.22
CA GLY A 190 -3.77 -1.28 20.53
C GLY A 190 -5.12 -1.95 20.36
N LEU A 191 -5.98 -1.94 21.38
CA LEU A 191 -7.34 -2.47 21.32
C LEU A 191 -8.21 -1.70 20.32
N ILE A 192 -8.16 -0.37 20.35
CA ILE A 192 -8.88 0.48 19.39
C ILE A 192 -8.43 0.15 17.96
N LEU A 193 -7.14 0.06 17.72
CA LEU A 193 -6.58 -0.29 16.43
C LEU A 193 -7.01 -1.69 15.97
N PHE A 194 -7.01 -2.66 16.88
CA PHE A 194 -7.47 -4.03 16.61
C PHE A 194 -8.94 -4.05 16.16
N PHE A 195 -9.83 -3.40 16.92
CA PHE A 195 -11.24 -3.31 16.55
C PHE A 195 -11.46 -2.57 15.23
N PHE A 196 -10.71 -1.48 14.99
CA PHE A 196 -10.77 -0.74 13.75
C PHE A 196 -10.38 -1.63 12.55
N ILE A 197 -9.27 -2.35 12.64
CA ILE A 197 -8.82 -3.29 11.59
C ILE A 197 -9.87 -4.38 11.37
N MET A 198 -10.45 -4.93 12.43
CA MET A 198 -11.48 -5.96 12.35
C MET A 198 -12.73 -5.47 11.62
N VAL A 199 -13.19 -4.25 11.92
CA VAL A 199 -14.32 -3.61 11.23
C VAL A 199 -13.99 -3.38 9.75
N VAL A 200 -12.84 -2.80 9.44
CA VAL A 200 -12.39 -2.56 8.07
C VAL A 200 -12.36 -3.87 7.27
N ASN A 201 -11.72 -4.92 7.80
CA ASN A 201 -11.65 -6.21 7.13
C ASN A 201 -13.02 -6.85 6.92
N THR A 202 -13.92 -6.76 7.90
CA THR A 202 -15.29 -7.29 7.80
C THR A 202 -16.10 -6.55 6.73
N VAL A 203 -15.99 -5.23 6.67
CA VAL A 203 -16.66 -4.42 5.65
C VAL A 203 -16.16 -4.80 4.25
N PHE A 204 -14.85 -4.90 4.06
CA PHE A 204 -14.29 -5.32 2.78
C PHE A 204 -14.68 -6.75 2.41
N ALA A 205 -14.66 -7.69 3.35
CA ALA A 205 -15.10 -9.07 3.11
C ALA A 205 -16.57 -9.14 2.65
N LYS A 206 -17.46 -8.37 3.30
CA LYS A 206 -18.87 -8.26 2.88
C LYS A 206 -19.01 -7.69 1.47
N LEU A 207 -18.31 -6.60 1.15
CA LEU A 207 -18.35 -5.99 -0.18
C LEU A 207 -17.90 -6.97 -1.27
N LEU A 208 -16.92 -7.83 -0.97
CA LEU A 208 -16.47 -8.88 -1.88
C LEU A 208 -17.53 -9.96 -2.08
N SER A 209 -18.12 -10.46 -1.00
CA SER A 209 -19.13 -11.55 -1.05
C SER A 209 -20.43 -11.14 -1.74
N THR A 210 -20.85 -9.88 -1.63
CA THR A 210 -22.07 -9.36 -2.28
C THR A 210 -21.89 -9.34 -3.81
N ASN A 211 -20.70 -8.99 -4.29
CA ASN A 211 -20.39 -8.98 -5.73
C ASN A 211 -20.28 -10.38 -6.37
N GLU A 212 -20.11 -11.45 -5.56
CA GLU A 212 -20.12 -12.84 -6.08
C GLU A 212 -21.53 -13.42 -6.20
N LYS A 213 -22.49 -12.91 -5.42
CA LYS A 213 -23.90 -13.38 -5.45
C LYS A 213 -24.75 -12.78 -6.56
N GLU A 214 -24.28 -11.69 -7.20
CA GLU A 214 -24.97 -11.05 -8.33
C GLU A 214 -24.54 -11.59 -9.70
N LYS A 215 -23.73 -12.65 -9.74
CA LYS A 215 -23.33 -13.37 -10.98
C LYS A 215 -23.90 -14.78 -10.98
#